data_51b3a514b32f8d5827806ca806a08281
#
_entry.id   51b3a514b32f8d5827806ca806a08281
#
_cell.length_a   1.000
_cell.length_b   1.000
_cell.length_c   1.000
_cell.angle_alpha   90.00
_cell.angle_beta   90.00
_cell.angle_gamma   90.00
#
_symmetry.space_group_name_H-M   'P 1'
#
loop_
_entity.id
_entity.type
_entity.pdbx_description
1 polymer ?
#
loop_
_entity_poly.entity_id
_entity_poly.type
_entity_poly.pdbx_seq_one_letter_code
_entity_poly.pdbx_strand_id
1 'polypeptide(L)'
;MARKRTYKRKKQPQNKILSLLILVAVFGFYFWQSQQNQQKKSEPTSKYTKVVAANNQALLDLKWDGTLNGDIVHVNNNQATFTESELKQTFPSQASKWRPVDGLSLSPLDNQGRSQQGNFIASKVSINKVTTRPDRISYDVRPSGWFINDRFDGTKWVGGYHDNPNVKLGNGKQALWNKSHIVGYQFFGMPTMVTENMTTGTRVQNAYPGQLVPEDDIRNAISKHPNISIRGQVTPLYVDDDRLSRGVHYMAKSIQDNGKTLNLNYWIFNVQPGIQIDYKTAKFKVLNSAK
;
A
#
# COMPACT_ATOMS: atom_id res chain seq x y z
N MET A 1 -78.67 43.52 30.99
CA MET A 1 -77.45 43.90 30.25
C MET A 1 -76.68 42.62 29.88
N ALA A 2 -76.78 42.18 28.66
CA ALA A 2 -76.11 40.94 28.20
C ALA A 2 -74.87 41.28 27.38
N ARG A 3 -73.73 40.86 27.86
CA ARG A 3 -72.38 41.00 27.12
C ARG A 3 -72.28 39.93 26.08
N LYS A 4 -72.22 40.31 24.79
CA LYS A 4 -71.86 39.43 23.66
C LYS A 4 -70.34 39.14 23.70
N ARG A 5 -69.95 37.85 23.79
CA ARG A 5 -68.61 37.37 23.60
C ARG A 5 -68.38 37.14 22.12
N THR A 6 -67.47 37.88 21.50
CA THR A 6 -66.96 37.65 20.13
C THR A 6 -65.84 36.60 20.12
N TYR A 7 -66.11 35.51 19.44
CA TYR A 7 -65.11 34.47 19.20
C TYR A 7 -64.15 34.89 18.03
N LYS A 8 -62.89 35.11 18.32
CA LYS A 8 -61.84 35.28 17.23
C LYS A 8 -61.47 33.93 16.72
N ARG A 9 -61.75 33.63 15.46
CA ARG A 9 -61.18 32.48 14.71
C ARG A 9 -59.64 32.64 14.55
N LYS A 10 -58.88 31.71 15.10
CA LYS A 10 -57.43 31.59 14.83
C LYS A 10 -57.27 31.11 13.40
N LYS A 11 -56.60 31.90 12.55
CA LYS A 11 -56.10 31.48 11.24
C LYS A 11 -55.01 30.41 11.44
N GLN A 12 -55.18 29.21 10.90
CA GLN A 12 -54.15 28.19 10.86
C GLN A 12 -53.02 28.63 9.90
N PRO A 13 -51.78 28.32 10.21
CA PRO A 13 -50.65 28.76 9.40
C PRO A 13 -50.47 27.82 8.19
N GLN A 14 -51.03 28.22 7.04
CA GLN A 14 -50.77 27.56 5.74
C GLN A 14 -49.26 27.54 5.34
N ASN A 15 -48.44 28.36 5.96
CA ASN A 15 -47.02 28.48 5.66
C ASN A 15 -46.17 27.31 6.15
N LYS A 16 -46.62 26.44 7.07
CA LYS A 16 -45.85 25.29 7.56
C LYS A 16 -45.90 24.10 6.62
N ILE A 17 -46.98 23.91 5.89
CA ILE A 17 -47.12 22.81 4.92
C ILE A 17 -46.30 23.13 3.64
N LEU A 18 -46.29 24.40 3.23
CA LEU A 18 -45.52 24.82 2.05
C LEU A 18 -44.01 24.73 2.28
N SER A 19 -43.52 25.08 3.48
CA SER A 19 -42.11 24.95 3.86
C SER A 19 -41.69 23.49 3.99
N LEU A 20 -42.58 22.58 4.43
CA LEU A 20 -42.26 21.14 4.51
C LEU A 20 -42.14 20.52 3.10
N LEU A 21 -43.01 20.90 2.16
CA LEU A 21 -42.97 20.44 0.78
C LEU A 21 -41.75 20.94 0.04
N ILE A 22 -41.29 22.16 0.30
CA ILE A 22 -40.04 22.71 -0.27
C ILE A 22 -38.81 21.96 0.28
N LEU A 23 -38.80 21.66 1.58
CA LEU A 23 -37.70 20.86 2.19
C LEU A 23 -37.64 19.46 1.60
N VAL A 24 -38.75 18.76 1.44
CA VAL A 24 -38.80 17.43 0.80
C VAL A 24 -38.35 17.47 -0.63
N ALA A 25 -38.73 18.48 -1.40
CA ALA A 25 -38.30 18.66 -2.79
C ALA A 25 -36.76 18.93 -2.91
N VAL A 26 -36.24 19.76 -1.99
CA VAL A 26 -34.81 20.06 -1.94
C VAL A 26 -33.99 18.82 -1.53
N PHE A 27 -34.42 18.08 -0.51
CA PHE A 27 -33.79 16.82 -0.11
C PHE A 27 -33.90 15.75 -1.19
N GLY A 28 -35.05 15.64 -1.87
CA GLY A 28 -35.23 14.72 -3.02
C GLY A 28 -34.34 15.07 -4.18
N PHE A 29 -34.15 16.36 -4.49
CA PHE A 29 -33.23 16.83 -5.53
C PHE A 29 -31.77 16.56 -5.21
N TYR A 30 -31.32 16.83 -3.97
CA TYR A 30 -29.96 16.51 -3.52
C TYR A 30 -29.70 15.00 -3.50
N PHE A 31 -30.66 14.22 -3.06
CA PHE A 31 -30.57 12.76 -3.10
C PHE A 31 -30.51 12.23 -4.54
N TRP A 32 -31.36 12.73 -5.43
CA TRP A 32 -31.35 12.39 -6.87
C TRP A 32 -30.04 12.83 -7.54
N GLN A 33 -29.55 14.03 -7.25
CA GLN A 33 -28.27 14.53 -7.75
C GLN A 33 -27.08 13.71 -7.21
N SER A 34 -27.14 13.25 -5.95
CA SER A 34 -26.13 12.36 -5.38
C SER A 34 -26.13 10.98 -6.05
N GLN A 35 -27.31 10.45 -6.40
CA GLN A 35 -27.45 9.20 -7.16
C GLN A 35 -26.95 9.34 -8.61
N GLN A 36 -27.23 10.46 -9.27
CA GLN A 36 -26.71 10.77 -10.60
C GLN A 36 -25.19 10.92 -10.60
N ASN A 37 -24.61 11.52 -9.56
CA ASN A 37 -23.17 11.62 -9.39
C ASN A 37 -22.52 10.27 -9.05
N GLN A 38 -23.27 9.31 -8.50
CA GLN A 38 -22.78 7.94 -8.33
C GLN A 38 -22.88 7.11 -9.62
N GLN A 39 -23.86 7.39 -10.48
CA GLN A 39 -23.98 6.74 -11.80
C GLN A 39 -23.03 7.32 -12.87
N LYS A 40 -22.53 8.55 -12.69
CA LYS A 40 -21.44 9.14 -13.49
C LYS A 40 -20.04 8.82 -12.99
N LYS A 41 -19.85 7.88 -12.10
CA LYS A 41 -18.56 7.19 -11.99
C LYS A 41 -18.42 6.33 -13.26
N SER A 42 -17.98 6.96 -14.36
CA SER A 42 -17.21 6.27 -15.37
C SER A 42 -16.28 5.31 -14.66
N GLU A 43 -16.21 4.06 -15.10
CA GLU A 43 -15.15 3.16 -14.64
C GLU A 43 -13.86 3.98 -14.58
N PRO A 44 -13.13 3.97 -13.46
CA PRO A 44 -11.91 4.71 -13.37
C PRO A 44 -11.03 4.19 -14.50
N THR A 45 -10.85 4.98 -15.54
CA THR A 45 -9.74 4.75 -16.48
C THR A 45 -8.54 4.54 -15.60
N SER A 46 -7.99 3.33 -15.60
CA SER A 46 -6.92 2.92 -14.73
C SER A 46 -5.87 4.03 -14.69
N LYS A 47 -5.69 4.62 -13.52
CA LYS A 47 -4.72 5.69 -13.25
C LYS A 47 -3.29 5.21 -13.53
N TYR A 48 -3.09 3.90 -13.63
CA TYR A 48 -1.78 3.26 -13.69
C TYR A 48 -1.49 2.68 -15.06
N THR A 49 -0.23 2.73 -15.47
CA THR A 49 0.28 2.05 -16.65
C THR A 49 0.06 0.54 -16.52
N LYS A 50 -0.31 -0.13 -17.61
CA LYS A 50 -0.54 -1.58 -17.65
C LYS A 50 0.51 -2.25 -18.52
N VAL A 51 1.12 -3.32 -18.00
CA VAL A 51 2.10 -4.13 -18.72
C VAL A 51 1.84 -5.62 -18.57
N VAL A 52 2.33 -6.40 -19.52
CA VAL A 52 2.41 -7.86 -19.40
C VAL A 52 3.86 -8.21 -19.14
N ALA A 53 4.14 -8.89 -18.03
CA ALA A 53 5.46 -9.30 -17.63
C ALA A 53 5.48 -10.84 -17.44
N ALA A 54 6.30 -11.51 -18.22
CA ALA A 54 6.47 -12.96 -18.15
C ALA A 54 7.21 -13.42 -16.88
N ASN A 55 8.10 -12.57 -16.37
CA ASN A 55 8.94 -12.85 -15.19
C ASN A 55 9.43 -11.54 -14.55
N ASN A 56 10.17 -11.66 -13.47
CA ASN A 56 10.73 -10.53 -12.75
C ASN A 56 11.74 -9.70 -13.56
N GLN A 57 12.45 -10.30 -14.51
CA GLN A 57 13.37 -9.56 -15.37
C GLN A 57 12.64 -8.54 -16.24
N ALA A 58 11.48 -8.89 -16.77
CA ALA A 58 10.65 -7.96 -17.53
C ALA A 58 10.20 -6.74 -16.70
N LEU A 59 10.10 -6.88 -15.38
CA LEU A 59 9.80 -5.75 -14.47
C LEU A 59 11.01 -4.83 -14.30
N LEU A 60 12.21 -5.38 -14.22
CA LEU A 60 13.45 -4.61 -14.13
C LEU A 60 13.73 -3.79 -15.40
N ASP A 61 13.22 -4.24 -16.55
CA ASP A 61 13.38 -3.57 -17.85
C ASP A 61 12.43 -2.36 -17.99
N LEU A 62 11.40 -2.25 -17.13
CA LEU A 62 10.48 -1.14 -17.14
C LEU A 62 11.18 0.17 -16.78
N LYS A 63 10.76 1.23 -17.44
CA LYS A 63 11.25 2.58 -17.17
C LYS A 63 10.17 3.39 -16.46
N TRP A 64 10.58 4.03 -15.38
CA TRP A 64 9.73 5.01 -14.71
C TRP A 64 9.57 6.26 -15.57
N ASP A 65 8.36 6.77 -15.68
CA ASP A 65 8.01 7.93 -16.53
C ASP A 65 8.36 9.29 -15.89
N GLY A 66 8.90 9.29 -14.68
CA GLY A 66 9.26 10.51 -13.95
C GLY A 66 8.12 11.14 -13.15
N THR A 67 6.92 10.58 -13.21
CA THR A 67 5.73 11.12 -12.52
C THR A 67 5.36 10.30 -11.29
N LEU A 68 4.64 10.92 -10.34
CA LEU A 68 4.09 10.21 -9.18
C LEU A 68 3.01 9.19 -9.54
N ASN A 69 2.34 9.36 -10.68
CA ASN A 69 1.34 8.41 -11.14
C ASN A 69 1.95 7.20 -11.85
N GLY A 70 3.22 7.29 -12.25
CA GLY A 70 3.96 6.22 -12.91
C GLY A 70 4.80 5.38 -11.95
N ASP A 71 4.78 5.63 -10.65
CA ASP A 71 5.54 4.84 -9.68
C ASP A 71 4.93 3.46 -9.40
N ILE A 72 3.65 3.25 -9.70
CA ILE A 72 2.97 1.95 -9.74
C ILE A 72 2.58 1.57 -11.16
N VAL A 73 2.89 0.34 -11.53
CA VAL A 73 2.50 -0.27 -12.79
C VAL A 73 1.65 -1.51 -12.51
N HIS A 74 0.50 -1.63 -13.18
CA HIS A 74 -0.33 -2.82 -13.11
C HIS A 74 0.24 -3.92 -14.01
N VAL A 75 0.56 -5.05 -13.43
CA VAL A 75 1.18 -6.19 -14.13
C VAL A 75 0.12 -7.25 -14.43
N ASN A 76 0.19 -7.85 -15.61
CA ASN A 76 -0.66 -8.98 -16.03
C ASN A 76 -2.16 -8.74 -15.78
N ASN A 77 -2.67 -7.59 -16.24
CA ASN A 77 -4.05 -7.17 -16.01
C ASN A 77 -4.44 -7.14 -14.52
N ASN A 78 -3.49 -6.82 -13.68
CA ASN A 78 -3.66 -6.77 -12.22
C ASN A 78 -4.07 -8.13 -11.61
N GLN A 79 -3.58 -9.23 -12.19
CA GLN A 79 -3.86 -10.58 -11.71
C GLN A 79 -2.61 -11.19 -11.09
N ALA A 80 -2.71 -11.58 -9.82
CA ALA A 80 -1.65 -12.32 -9.14
C ALA A 80 -1.40 -13.66 -9.83
N THR A 81 -0.13 -13.98 -10.06
CA THR A 81 0.30 -15.15 -10.85
C THR A 81 0.84 -16.31 -10.01
N PHE A 82 0.91 -16.18 -8.68
CA PHE A 82 1.30 -17.30 -7.83
C PHE A 82 0.25 -18.42 -7.81
N THR A 83 0.73 -19.65 -7.66
CA THR A 83 -0.06 -20.88 -7.80
C THR A 83 -0.38 -21.51 -6.45
N GLU A 84 -1.29 -22.49 -6.45
CA GLU A 84 -1.55 -23.32 -5.27
C GLU A 84 -0.33 -24.16 -4.87
N SER A 85 0.50 -24.56 -5.82
CA SER A 85 1.75 -25.28 -5.56
C SER A 85 2.71 -24.44 -4.73
N GLU A 86 2.88 -23.15 -5.07
CA GLU A 86 3.69 -22.21 -4.28
C GLU A 86 3.10 -21.97 -2.89
N LEU A 87 1.76 -21.93 -2.77
CA LEU A 87 1.11 -21.81 -1.46
C LEU A 87 1.43 -23.03 -0.58
N LYS A 88 1.32 -24.23 -1.14
CA LYS A 88 1.66 -25.49 -0.43
C LYS A 88 3.12 -25.54 -0.01
N GLN A 89 4.00 -25.08 -0.85
CA GLN A 89 5.44 -25.02 -0.56
C GLN A 89 5.77 -24.01 0.54
N THR A 90 5.17 -22.82 0.50
CA THR A 90 5.43 -21.72 1.44
C THR A 90 4.74 -21.95 2.79
N PHE A 91 3.51 -22.47 2.77
CA PHE A 91 2.67 -22.66 3.96
C PHE A 91 2.05 -24.08 3.98
N PRO A 92 2.84 -25.15 4.11
CA PRO A 92 2.38 -26.51 3.96
C PRO A 92 1.30 -26.91 4.99
N SER A 93 1.38 -26.41 6.22
CA SER A 93 0.39 -26.68 7.27
C SER A 93 -0.99 -26.05 7.00
N GLN A 94 -1.07 -25.07 6.12
CA GLN A 94 -2.28 -24.31 5.81
C GLN A 94 -2.94 -24.81 4.53
N ALA A 95 -2.14 -25.26 3.57
CA ALA A 95 -2.62 -25.76 2.29
C ALA A 95 -3.54 -26.99 2.42
N SER A 96 -3.36 -27.81 3.47
CA SER A 96 -4.17 -29.02 3.68
C SER A 96 -5.53 -28.76 4.33
N LYS A 97 -5.75 -27.63 4.96
CA LYS A 97 -6.93 -27.36 5.80
C LYS A 97 -7.85 -26.27 5.29
N TRP A 98 -7.44 -25.50 4.28
CA TRP A 98 -8.19 -24.34 3.75
C TRP A 98 -8.77 -23.41 4.82
N ARG A 99 -8.17 -23.43 6.01
CA ARG A 99 -8.48 -22.46 7.05
C ARG A 99 -7.49 -21.32 6.91
N PRO A 100 -7.98 -20.08 6.96
CA PRO A 100 -7.11 -18.91 7.00
C PRO A 100 -6.35 -18.92 8.32
N VAL A 101 -5.22 -19.58 8.34
CA VAL A 101 -4.26 -19.45 9.42
C VAL A 101 -3.31 -18.35 9.00
N ASP A 102 -3.27 -17.29 9.79
CA ASP A 102 -2.36 -16.18 9.56
C ASP A 102 -0.93 -16.70 9.48
N GLY A 103 -0.21 -16.27 8.48
CA GLY A 103 1.16 -16.71 8.25
C GLY A 103 2.02 -15.61 7.69
N LEU A 104 3.23 -15.50 8.21
CA LEU A 104 4.32 -14.68 7.68
C LEU A 104 5.51 -15.58 7.42
N SER A 105 6.05 -15.54 6.20
CA SER A 105 7.25 -16.27 5.80
C SER A 105 8.19 -15.33 5.07
N LEU A 106 9.32 -15.05 5.65
CA LEU A 106 10.36 -14.18 5.10
C LEU A 106 11.53 -15.05 4.63
N SER A 107 11.98 -14.80 3.42
CA SER A 107 13.22 -15.42 2.92
C SER A 107 14.42 -14.86 3.70
N PRO A 108 15.47 -15.67 3.92
CA PRO A 108 16.73 -15.15 4.45
C PRO A 108 17.32 -14.07 3.54
N LEU A 109 18.21 -13.26 4.09
CA LEU A 109 19.01 -12.35 3.29
C LEU A 109 19.83 -13.15 2.27
N ASP A 110 20.06 -12.56 1.10
CA ASP A 110 21.00 -13.17 0.14
C ASP A 110 22.46 -13.00 0.59
N ASN A 111 23.39 -13.55 -0.19
CA ASN A 111 24.81 -13.49 0.10
C ASN A 111 25.41 -12.07 0.05
N GLN A 112 24.65 -11.09 -0.42
CA GLN A 112 24.99 -9.68 -0.39
C GLN A 112 24.25 -8.90 0.73
N GLY A 113 23.54 -9.61 1.61
CA GLY A 113 22.80 -9.01 2.73
C GLY A 113 21.55 -8.25 2.30
N ARG A 114 20.96 -8.59 1.16
CA ARG A 114 19.74 -7.95 0.65
C ARG A 114 18.52 -8.78 1.00
N SER A 115 17.48 -8.09 1.39
CA SER A 115 16.19 -8.73 1.68
C SER A 115 15.59 -9.33 0.42
N GLN A 116 14.95 -10.46 0.61
CA GLN A 116 14.37 -11.26 -0.46
C GLN A 116 12.84 -11.30 -0.34
N GLN A 117 12.21 -12.28 -0.93
CA GLN A 117 10.76 -12.41 -0.97
C GLN A 117 10.14 -12.57 0.41
N GLY A 118 9.10 -11.77 0.69
CA GLY A 118 8.18 -11.96 1.79
C GLY A 118 6.86 -12.56 1.31
N ASN A 119 6.39 -13.59 2.00
CA ASN A 119 5.10 -14.22 1.75
C ASN A 119 4.22 -14.09 2.98
N PHE A 120 2.91 -13.91 2.79
CA PHE A 120 2.00 -13.80 3.91
C PHE A 120 0.59 -14.32 3.59
N ILE A 121 -0.12 -14.68 4.65
CA ILE A 121 -1.57 -14.87 4.63
C ILE A 121 -2.12 -13.98 5.75
N ALA A 122 -2.73 -12.87 5.36
CA ALA A 122 -3.34 -11.92 6.28
C ALA A 122 -4.86 -12.13 6.37
N SER A 123 -5.40 -11.95 7.56
CA SER A 123 -6.83 -12.04 7.83
C SER A 123 -7.25 -11.03 8.89
N LYS A 124 -8.54 -10.99 9.22
CA LYS A 124 -9.03 -10.19 10.35
C LYS A 124 -8.36 -10.60 11.66
N VAL A 125 -8.00 -11.88 11.82
CA VAL A 125 -7.33 -12.40 13.02
C VAL A 125 -5.92 -11.83 13.15
N SER A 126 -5.11 -11.84 12.07
CA SER A 126 -3.75 -11.31 12.11
C SER A 126 -3.75 -9.80 12.40
N ILE A 127 -4.61 -9.05 11.71
CA ILE A 127 -4.72 -7.60 11.89
C ILE A 127 -5.13 -7.25 13.33
N ASN A 128 -6.06 -7.97 13.92
CA ASN A 128 -6.53 -7.70 15.29
C ASN A 128 -5.46 -8.01 16.37
N LYS A 129 -4.42 -8.77 16.05
CA LYS A 129 -3.28 -9.03 16.95
C LYS A 129 -2.22 -7.93 16.91
N VAL A 130 -2.30 -7.03 15.94
CA VAL A 130 -1.31 -5.96 15.78
C VAL A 130 -1.46 -4.95 16.91
N THR A 131 -0.40 -4.75 17.66
CA THR A 131 -0.32 -3.73 18.71
C THR A 131 0.13 -2.39 18.15
N THR A 132 0.17 -1.36 19.00
CA THR A 132 0.69 -0.06 18.61
C THR A 132 2.11 -0.17 18.05
N ARG A 133 2.31 0.41 16.88
CA ARG A 133 3.63 0.42 16.25
C ARG A 133 4.60 1.27 17.07
N PRO A 134 5.82 0.78 17.31
CA PRO A 134 6.88 1.60 17.91
C PRO A 134 7.16 2.84 17.06
N ASP A 135 7.46 3.95 17.71
CA ASP A 135 7.79 5.22 17.03
C ASP A 135 8.99 5.10 16.09
N ARG A 136 9.90 4.18 16.41
CA ARG A 136 11.10 3.92 15.62
C ARG A 136 11.34 2.44 15.43
N ILE A 137 11.81 2.09 14.23
CA ILE A 137 12.39 0.78 13.94
C ILE A 137 13.78 0.72 14.59
N SER A 138 14.09 -0.39 15.24
CA SER A 138 15.40 -0.57 15.90
C SER A 138 16.57 -0.20 14.99
N TYR A 139 17.62 0.34 15.58
CA TYR A 139 18.86 0.63 14.88
C TYR A 139 19.55 -0.64 14.34
N ASP A 140 19.30 -1.79 14.96
CA ASP A 140 19.86 -3.08 14.53
C ASP A 140 19.19 -3.61 13.26
N VAL A 141 18.00 -3.14 12.92
CA VAL A 141 17.33 -3.46 11.67
C VAL A 141 17.92 -2.60 10.56
N ARG A 142 18.86 -3.16 9.82
CA ARG A 142 19.63 -2.45 8.78
C ARG A 142 19.45 -3.12 7.42
N PRO A 143 18.57 -2.60 6.56
CA PRO A 143 18.49 -3.10 5.19
C PRO A 143 19.73 -2.69 4.39
N SER A 144 20.01 -3.43 3.34
CA SER A 144 21.08 -3.11 2.38
C SER A 144 20.94 -1.65 1.89
N GLY A 145 22.07 -0.95 1.78
CA GLY A 145 22.10 0.45 1.35
C GLY A 145 21.63 1.47 2.38
N TRP A 146 21.30 1.06 3.60
CA TRP A 146 20.89 1.97 4.66
C TRP A 146 22.09 2.75 5.21
N PHE A 147 22.12 4.05 4.90
CA PHE A 147 23.20 5.01 5.25
C PHE A 147 24.59 4.50 5.10
N ILE A 148 24.74 3.68 4.15
CA ILE A 148 25.93 3.33 3.60
C ILE A 148 26.88 2.76 4.45
N ASN A 149 27.42 1.85 4.17
CA ASN A 149 28.56 1.58 4.17
C ASN A 149 29.32 0.79 4.81
N ASP A 150 28.75 -0.22 5.17
CA ASP A 150 29.52 -1.14 5.79
C ASP A 150 29.62 -2.34 4.99
N ARG A 151 30.20 -3.29 5.46
CA ARG A 151 30.27 -4.62 4.91
C ARG A 151 29.15 -5.49 5.49
N PHE A 152 28.64 -6.36 4.69
CA PHE A 152 27.85 -7.49 5.13
C PHE A 152 28.82 -8.57 5.62
N ASP A 153 28.67 -9.07 6.86
CA ASP A 153 29.56 -10.05 7.48
C ASP A 153 29.17 -11.51 7.19
N GLY A 154 28.13 -11.71 6.37
CA GLY A 154 27.52 -13.00 6.07
C GLY A 154 26.21 -13.24 6.84
N THR A 155 25.91 -12.44 7.87
CA THR A 155 24.71 -12.55 8.70
C THR A 155 24.00 -11.21 8.86
N LYS A 156 24.75 -10.14 9.00
CA LYS A 156 24.23 -8.79 9.22
C LYS A 156 25.13 -7.71 8.65
N TRP A 157 24.58 -6.53 8.48
CA TRP A 157 25.34 -5.33 8.12
C TRP A 157 26.04 -4.77 9.36
N VAL A 158 27.35 -4.55 9.27
CA VAL A 158 28.21 -4.05 10.35
C VAL A 158 28.95 -2.78 9.93
N GLY A 159 29.26 -1.93 10.93
CA GLY A 159 30.02 -0.69 10.77
C GLY A 159 29.16 0.52 10.40
N GLY A 160 29.79 1.65 9.95
CA GLY A 160 29.28 2.98 9.53
C GLY A 160 27.84 3.34 9.84
N TYR A 161 27.72 4.42 10.47
CA TYR A 161 26.40 4.97 10.76
C TYR A 161 26.39 6.45 10.39
N HIS A 162 25.59 6.79 9.41
CA HIS A 162 25.41 8.17 8.98
C HIS A 162 23.95 8.56 9.11
N ASP A 163 23.70 9.85 9.22
CA ASP A 163 22.35 10.38 9.30
C ASP A 163 21.61 10.23 7.97
N ASN A 164 20.30 9.99 8.06
CA ASN A 164 19.44 9.93 6.89
C ASN A 164 19.41 11.27 6.19
N PRO A 165 19.83 11.34 4.92
CA PRO A 165 19.90 12.62 4.24
C PRO A 165 18.52 13.24 4.12
N ASN A 166 18.41 14.50 4.57
CA ASN A 166 17.23 15.31 4.36
C ASN A 166 17.34 16.03 3.02
N VAL A 167 16.37 15.80 2.16
CA VAL A 167 16.25 16.46 0.86
C VAL A 167 15.02 17.36 0.82
N LYS A 168 15.12 18.45 0.05
CA LYS A 168 13.97 19.31 -0.19
C LYS A 168 13.09 18.66 -1.25
N LEU A 169 11.93 18.17 -0.85
CA LEU A 169 10.93 17.55 -1.72
C LEU A 169 9.62 18.34 -1.56
N GLY A 170 9.21 19.00 -2.61
CA GLY A 170 7.96 19.79 -2.56
C GLY A 170 7.96 20.82 -1.42
N ASN A 171 7.07 20.62 -0.47
CA ASN A 171 6.78 21.60 0.59
C ASN A 171 7.76 21.63 1.77
N GLY A 172 8.86 20.89 1.74
CA GLY A 172 9.79 20.91 2.87
C GLY A 172 10.96 19.95 2.78
N LYS A 173 11.82 19.98 3.81
CA LYS A 173 12.88 19.00 4.00
C LYS A 173 12.32 17.74 4.65
N GLN A 174 12.60 16.59 4.08
CA GLN A 174 12.22 15.30 4.64
C GLN A 174 13.32 14.26 4.37
N ALA A 175 13.35 13.21 5.20
CA ALA A 175 14.28 12.12 5.01
C ALA A 175 14.01 11.42 3.67
N LEU A 176 15.07 11.23 2.88
CA LEU A 176 14.95 10.56 1.57
C LEU A 176 14.62 9.08 1.72
N TRP A 177 15.36 8.43 2.62
CA TRP A 177 15.25 6.98 2.77
C TRP A 177 14.30 6.56 3.89
N ASN A 178 13.63 5.46 3.69
CA ASN A 178 12.77 4.80 4.66
C ASN A 178 13.21 3.34 4.78
N LYS A 179 13.12 2.77 5.98
CA LYS A 179 13.13 1.33 6.17
C LYS A 179 11.75 0.82 5.72
N SER A 180 11.67 0.50 4.43
CA SER A 180 10.40 0.10 3.80
C SER A 180 10.13 -1.37 4.09
N HIS A 181 8.99 -1.66 4.69
CA HIS A 181 8.56 -3.03 4.93
C HIS A 181 8.28 -3.74 3.60
N ILE A 182 8.75 -4.97 3.47
CA ILE A 182 8.33 -5.87 2.39
C ILE A 182 6.89 -6.32 2.67
N VAL A 183 6.63 -6.81 3.88
CA VAL A 183 5.29 -7.12 4.39
C VAL A 183 4.93 -6.11 5.47
N GLY A 184 3.85 -5.38 5.28
CA GLY A 184 3.48 -4.24 6.12
C GLY A 184 3.23 -4.59 7.59
N TYR A 185 3.71 -3.73 8.50
CA TYR A 185 3.50 -3.85 9.96
C TYR A 185 2.03 -4.07 10.31
N GLN A 186 1.14 -3.42 9.61
CA GLN A 186 -0.31 -3.45 9.85
C GLN A 186 -0.96 -4.84 9.73
N PHE A 187 -0.25 -5.82 9.17
CA PHE A 187 -0.77 -7.18 9.03
C PHE A 187 -0.35 -8.12 10.15
N PHE A 188 0.87 -7.95 10.70
CA PHE A 188 1.45 -8.91 11.65
C PHE A 188 2.16 -8.25 12.83
N GLY A 189 2.36 -6.94 12.86
CA GLY A 189 3.00 -6.23 13.96
C GLY A 189 4.50 -6.53 14.10
N MET A 190 4.96 -6.73 15.33
CA MET A 190 6.39 -6.88 15.67
C MET A 190 7.17 -7.92 14.85
N PRO A 191 6.63 -9.09 14.47
CA PRO A 191 7.32 -10.03 13.58
C PRO A 191 7.81 -9.45 12.24
N THR A 192 7.26 -8.32 11.81
CA THR A 192 7.69 -7.64 10.57
C THR A 192 8.88 -6.70 10.78
N MET A 193 9.30 -6.46 12.02
CA MET A 193 10.35 -5.49 12.38
C MET A 193 11.75 -6.13 12.38
N VAL A 194 12.10 -6.81 11.31
CA VAL A 194 13.37 -7.54 11.13
C VAL A 194 14.04 -7.12 9.82
N THR A 195 15.36 -7.32 9.72
CA THR A 195 16.15 -6.89 8.55
C THR A 195 15.69 -7.60 7.28
N GLU A 196 15.33 -8.87 7.35
CA GLU A 196 14.84 -9.69 6.25
C GLU A 196 13.54 -9.11 5.63
N ASN A 197 12.81 -8.33 6.39
CA ASN A 197 11.56 -7.70 5.95
C ASN A 197 11.72 -6.23 5.55
N MET A 198 12.93 -5.72 5.41
CA MET A 198 13.18 -4.30 5.15
C MET A 198 13.99 -4.08 3.89
N THR A 199 13.59 -3.11 3.10
CA THR A 199 14.42 -2.51 2.05
C THR A 199 14.72 -1.06 2.36
N THR A 200 15.81 -0.51 1.82
CA THR A 200 16.01 0.93 1.79
C THR A 200 15.23 1.50 0.63
N GLY A 201 14.08 2.04 0.94
CA GLY A 201 13.16 2.63 -0.04
C GLY A 201 13.07 4.15 0.06
N THR A 202 12.62 4.77 -1.00
CA THR A 202 12.27 6.19 -1.00
C THR A 202 10.97 6.44 -0.25
N ARG A 203 10.67 7.71 0.02
CA ARG A 203 9.38 8.09 0.59
C ARG A 203 8.22 7.72 -0.33
N VAL A 204 8.38 7.90 -1.63
CA VAL A 204 7.36 7.56 -2.64
C VAL A 204 7.09 6.07 -2.66
N GLN A 205 8.14 5.24 -2.71
CA GLN A 205 7.97 3.79 -2.69
C GLN A 205 7.31 3.29 -1.40
N ASN A 206 7.74 3.80 -0.24
CA ASN A 206 7.27 3.34 1.07
C ASN A 206 5.86 3.80 1.45
N ALA A 207 5.42 4.96 0.93
CA ALA A 207 4.15 5.58 1.30
C ALA A 207 3.20 5.65 0.09
N TYR A 208 2.43 6.75 -0.03
CA TYR A 208 1.66 7.06 -1.22
C TYR A 208 2.53 7.77 -2.26
N PRO A 209 2.34 7.42 -3.55
CA PRO A 209 1.43 6.43 -4.09
C PRO A 209 1.97 4.99 -4.15
N GLY A 210 3.10 4.69 -3.49
CA GLY A 210 3.78 3.39 -3.52
C GLY A 210 3.10 2.26 -2.73
N GLN A 211 3.86 1.58 -1.84
CA GLN A 211 3.41 0.35 -1.16
C GLN A 211 2.16 0.52 -0.28
N LEU A 212 1.86 1.72 0.18
CA LEU A 212 0.66 1.96 0.97
C LEU A 212 -0.63 1.72 0.18
N VAL A 213 -0.61 1.82 -1.15
CA VAL A 213 -1.77 1.53 -2.02
C VAL A 213 -2.22 0.08 -1.90
N PRO A 214 -1.40 -0.94 -2.25
CA PRO A 214 -1.81 -2.34 -2.10
C PRO A 214 -2.07 -2.73 -0.64
N GLU A 215 -1.37 -2.14 0.31
CA GLU A 215 -1.59 -2.41 1.73
C GLU A 215 -2.96 -1.93 2.21
N ASP A 216 -3.40 -0.77 1.77
CA ASP A 216 -4.75 -0.25 2.06
C ASP A 216 -5.83 -1.05 1.33
N ASP A 217 -5.60 -1.47 0.08
CA ASP A 217 -6.52 -2.33 -0.66
C ASP A 217 -6.75 -3.66 0.09
N ILE A 218 -5.68 -4.30 0.58
CA ILE A 218 -5.75 -5.52 1.37
C ILE A 218 -6.52 -5.29 2.67
N ARG A 219 -6.18 -4.25 3.40
CA ARG A 219 -6.83 -3.93 4.67
C ARG A 219 -8.32 -3.63 4.50
N ASN A 220 -8.66 -2.88 3.46
CA ASN A 220 -10.03 -2.55 3.11
C ASN A 220 -10.83 -3.80 2.71
N ALA A 221 -10.24 -4.71 1.92
CA ALA A 221 -10.85 -5.97 1.55
C ALA A 221 -11.17 -6.83 2.80
N ILE A 222 -10.21 -7.02 3.70
CA ILE A 222 -10.39 -7.78 4.95
C ILE A 222 -11.41 -7.11 5.87
N SER A 223 -11.42 -5.77 5.93
CA SER A 223 -12.39 -5.04 6.77
C SER A 223 -13.81 -5.21 6.28
N LYS A 224 -14.03 -5.16 4.96
CA LYS A 224 -15.35 -5.32 4.34
C LYS A 224 -15.82 -6.77 4.31
N HIS A 225 -14.88 -7.71 4.24
CA HIS A 225 -15.13 -9.15 4.13
C HIS A 225 -14.32 -9.92 5.20
N PRO A 226 -14.73 -9.87 6.47
CA PRO A 226 -13.92 -10.37 7.60
C PRO A 226 -13.67 -11.89 7.59
N ASN A 227 -14.40 -12.63 6.76
CA ASN A 227 -14.26 -14.08 6.60
C ASN A 227 -13.27 -14.50 5.52
N ILE A 228 -12.67 -13.54 4.80
CA ILE A 228 -11.65 -13.85 3.81
C ILE A 228 -10.24 -13.72 4.40
N SER A 229 -9.32 -14.42 3.77
CA SER A 229 -7.89 -14.26 3.96
C SER A 229 -7.24 -13.86 2.64
N ILE A 230 -6.25 -13.01 2.74
CA ILE A 230 -5.48 -12.55 1.59
C ILE A 230 -4.10 -13.19 1.63
N ARG A 231 -3.77 -13.96 0.59
CA ARG A 231 -2.40 -14.34 0.32
C ARG A 231 -1.70 -13.19 -0.38
N GLY A 232 -0.51 -12.81 0.11
CA GLY A 232 0.37 -11.87 -0.54
C GLY A 232 1.78 -12.43 -0.73
N GLN A 233 2.45 -11.91 -1.74
CA GLN A 233 3.85 -12.16 -2.04
C GLN A 233 4.46 -10.85 -2.51
N VAL A 234 5.53 -10.43 -1.87
CA VAL A 234 6.24 -9.19 -2.20
C VAL A 234 7.71 -9.49 -2.38
N THR A 235 8.24 -9.15 -3.55
CA THR A 235 9.61 -9.47 -3.94
C THR A 235 10.35 -8.19 -4.33
N PRO A 236 11.30 -7.71 -3.54
CA PRO A 236 12.21 -6.65 -3.97
C PRO A 236 13.13 -7.19 -5.07
N LEU A 237 13.32 -6.41 -6.13
CA LEU A 237 14.15 -6.79 -7.26
C LEU A 237 15.38 -5.90 -7.36
N TYR A 238 16.53 -6.53 -7.60
CA TYR A 238 17.83 -5.90 -7.70
C TYR A 238 18.46 -6.23 -9.05
N VAL A 239 19.34 -5.37 -9.52
CA VAL A 239 20.21 -5.65 -10.69
C VAL A 239 21.60 -5.89 -10.17
N ASP A 240 22.23 -7.00 -10.57
CA ASP A 240 23.59 -7.38 -10.23
C ASP A 240 23.94 -7.17 -8.73
N ASP A 241 24.87 -6.28 -8.45
CA ASP A 241 25.35 -5.93 -7.11
C ASP A 241 24.72 -4.65 -6.54
N ASP A 242 23.54 -4.26 -7.03
CA ASP A 242 22.79 -3.14 -6.48
C ASP A 242 22.52 -3.34 -4.98
N ARG A 243 22.76 -2.31 -4.19
CA ARG A 243 22.43 -2.31 -2.76
C ARG A 243 20.98 -1.94 -2.50
N LEU A 244 20.39 -1.17 -3.41
CA LEU A 244 18.98 -0.77 -3.35
C LEU A 244 18.17 -1.59 -4.34
N SER A 245 16.97 -2.01 -3.94
CA SER A 245 16.04 -2.59 -4.91
C SER A 245 15.62 -1.54 -5.94
N ARG A 246 15.42 -1.96 -7.19
CA ARG A 246 14.85 -1.11 -8.26
C ARG A 246 13.37 -0.84 -8.01
N GLY A 247 12.74 -1.71 -7.27
CA GLY A 247 11.34 -1.66 -6.88
C GLY A 247 10.93 -2.95 -6.19
N VAL A 248 9.64 -3.09 -5.96
CA VAL A 248 9.04 -4.31 -5.41
C VAL A 248 7.93 -4.83 -6.32
N HIS A 249 7.93 -6.12 -6.58
CA HIS A 249 6.83 -6.84 -7.21
C HIS A 249 5.85 -7.27 -6.13
N TYR A 250 4.68 -6.66 -6.10
CA TYR A 250 3.67 -6.86 -5.06
C TYR A 250 2.45 -7.58 -5.65
N MET A 251 2.20 -8.80 -5.20
CA MET A 251 1.03 -9.57 -5.57
C MET A 251 0.18 -9.89 -4.34
N ALA A 252 -1.15 -9.80 -4.47
CA ALA A 252 -2.06 -10.29 -3.44
C ALA A 252 -3.36 -10.81 -4.04
N LYS A 253 -3.96 -11.79 -3.38
CA LYS A 253 -5.20 -12.43 -3.85
C LYS A 253 -6.00 -12.98 -2.69
N SER A 254 -7.32 -12.76 -2.70
CA SER A 254 -8.23 -13.39 -1.76
C SER A 254 -8.34 -14.91 -2.01
N ILE A 255 -8.24 -15.69 -0.94
CA ILE A 255 -8.11 -17.16 -1.02
C ILE A 255 -9.47 -17.81 -1.26
N GLN A 256 -10.44 -17.55 -0.38
CA GLN A 256 -11.72 -18.30 -0.32
C GLN A 256 -12.57 -18.13 -1.57
N ASP A 257 -12.47 -17.02 -2.26
CA ASP A 257 -13.25 -16.70 -3.46
C ASP A 257 -12.40 -16.64 -4.74
N ASN A 258 -11.14 -17.12 -4.64
CA ASN A 258 -10.19 -17.19 -5.74
C ASN A 258 -9.94 -15.83 -6.43
N GLY A 259 -9.83 -14.77 -5.64
CA GLY A 259 -9.49 -13.43 -6.13
C GLY A 259 -10.67 -12.58 -6.59
N LYS A 260 -11.91 -12.96 -6.29
CA LYS A 260 -13.08 -12.14 -6.63
C LYS A 260 -13.16 -10.87 -5.78
N THR A 261 -12.81 -10.96 -4.50
CA THR A 261 -12.81 -9.80 -3.60
C THR A 261 -11.57 -8.94 -3.78
N LEU A 262 -10.40 -9.56 -3.93
CA LEU A 262 -9.13 -8.89 -4.17
C LEU A 262 -8.23 -9.71 -5.07
N ASN A 263 -7.73 -9.08 -6.10
CA ASN A 263 -6.65 -9.62 -6.93
C ASN A 263 -5.82 -8.44 -7.42
N LEU A 264 -4.55 -8.43 -7.10
CA LEU A 264 -3.65 -7.35 -7.50
C LEU A 264 -2.26 -7.89 -7.82
N ASN A 265 -1.63 -7.21 -8.77
CA ASN A 265 -0.29 -7.50 -9.24
C ASN A 265 0.35 -6.18 -9.68
N TYR A 266 1.23 -5.64 -8.83
CA TYR A 266 1.83 -4.34 -8.99
C TYR A 266 3.35 -4.43 -9.07
N TRP A 267 3.94 -3.67 -9.97
CA TRP A 267 5.32 -3.27 -9.88
C TRP A 267 5.37 -1.86 -9.30
N ILE A 268 6.11 -1.68 -8.22
CA ILE A 268 6.24 -0.41 -7.51
C ILE A 268 7.71 -0.01 -7.56
N PHE A 269 8.01 1.08 -8.28
CA PHE A 269 9.37 1.57 -8.42
C PHE A 269 9.93 2.14 -7.11
N ASN A 270 11.21 1.93 -6.87
CA ASN A 270 11.95 2.62 -5.80
C ASN A 270 12.54 3.92 -6.33
N VAL A 271 11.72 4.91 -6.50
CA VAL A 271 12.05 6.20 -7.12
C VAL A 271 11.58 7.37 -6.26
N GLN A 272 12.13 8.55 -6.52
CA GLN A 272 11.68 9.80 -5.93
C GLN A 272 11.75 10.90 -6.98
N PRO A 273 10.65 11.60 -7.32
CA PRO A 273 10.69 12.74 -8.24
C PRO A 273 11.72 13.77 -7.83
N GLY A 274 12.49 14.28 -8.78
CA GLY A 274 13.56 15.23 -8.54
C GLY A 274 14.84 14.65 -7.93
N ILE A 275 14.93 13.31 -7.80
CA ILE A 275 16.12 12.63 -7.30
C ILE A 275 16.58 11.59 -8.32
N GLN A 276 17.84 11.64 -8.67
CA GLN A 276 18.52 10.57 -9.38
C GLN A 276 19.21 9.67 -8.37
N ILE A 277 18.88 8.38 -8.39
CA ILE A 277 19.39 7.36 -7.46
C ILE A 277 20.44 6.51 -8.16
N ASP A 278 21.56 6.32 -7.49
CA ASP A 278 22.55 5.28 -7.80
C ASP A 278 22.24 4.04 -6.92
N TYR A 279 21.58 3.07 -7.49
CA TYR A 279 21.14 1.86 -6.77
C TYR A 279 22.29 0.99 -6.28
N LYS A 280 23.41 1.01 -6.98
CA LYS A 280 24.60 0.25 -6.61
C LYS A 280 25.26 0.79 -5.34
N THR A 281 25.35 2.09 -5.21
CA THR A 281 26.07 2.73 -4.10
C THR A 281 25.15 3.36 -3.05
N ALA A 282 23.83 3.38 -3.26
CA ALA A 282 22.85 4.12 -2.47
C ALA A 282 23.09 5.65 -2.42
N LYS A 283 23.97 6.19 -3.27
CA LYS A 283 24.16 7.62 -3.44
C LYS A 283 23.02 8.21 -4.26
N PHE A 284 22.87 9.50 -4.18
CA PHE A 284 21.85 10.21 -4.94
C PHE A 284 22.29 11.61 -5.35
N LYS A 285 21.62 12.15 -6.36
CA LYS A 285 21.78 13.53 -6.81
C LYS A 285 20.41 14.19 -6.86
N VAL A 286 20.30 15.36 -6.26
CA VAL A 286 19.11 16.22 -6.43
C VAL A 286 19.16 16.82 -7.83
N LEU A 287 18.12 16.56 -8.60
CA LEU A 287 17.97 17.17 -9.91
C LEU A 287 17.39 18.58 -9.71
N ASN A 288 18.06 19.58 -10.28
CA ASN A 288 17.47 20.90 -10.31
C ASN A 288 16.18 20.81 -11.12
N SER A 289 15.05 21.04 -10.47
CA SER A 289 13.80 21.27 -11.21
C SER A 289 14.07 22.41 -12.18
N ALA A 290 13.89 22.16 -13.46
CA ALA A 290 13.76 23.24 -14.42
C ALA A 290 12.69 24.20 -13.85
N LYS A 291 13.09 25.46 -13.69
CA LYS A 291 12.21 26.52 -13.18
C LYS A 291 11.01 26.70 -14.09
#